data_5408decd4d52167c43ac780584b8b716
#
_entry.id   5408decd4d52167c43ac780584b8b716
#
_cell.length_a   1.000
_cell.length_b   1.000
_cell.length_c   1.000
_cell.angle_alpha   90.00
_cell.angle_beta   90.00
_cell.angle_gamma   90.00
#
_symmetry.space_group_name_H-M   'P 1'
#
loop_
_entity.id
_entity.type
_entity.pdbx_description
1 polymer ?
#
loop_
_entity_poly.entity_id
_entity_poly.type
_entity_poly.pdbx_seq_one_letter_code
_entity_poly.pdbx_strand_id
1 'polypeptide(L)'
;MKMAMVHDWLNQRGGAEDVLNALNDIFPTTPIFTSIYAPEKVGSEFLDMDIHVSWADKLPRIHLKHQLYLFVYPFVFNQFDFSGYDLVFSNKSGFCHGVKTPADTTHICYWLTPTRYVWDLESYLEQERFHALVPLLLKPFVKLMQQWDRRSADGVDYFIAISTEVQKRIMRIYERDSVIIHPPVDTNRFVPSVGKGSYFLVVSRLIPYKRIDLAVEACTKLGVPLKIAGEGRDRDRLQALAGDNVEFLGRVSDADLPDLMAGCKALLFPGVEDFGITPLQAMAAGRPVIAFAGGGALDYVRDGETGSLISYQTVDAFMDGLASFGDYKFDNLSIAQFALKFDRSVFEQKIREFVAVAMNEHM
;
A
#
# COMPACT_ATOMS: atom_id res chain seq x y z
N MET A 1 -22.15 11.14 -17.20
CA MET A 1 -21.19 11.49 -16.13
C MET A 1 -19.82 11.61 -16.76
N LYS A 2 -19.25 12.80 -16.76
CA LYS A 2 -17.90 13.05 -17.22
C LYS A 2 -16.96 13.04 -16.00
N MET A 3 -16.02 12.10 -15.99
CA MET A 3 -15.14 11.84 -14.86
C MET A 3 -13.69 12.16 -15.19
N ALA A 4 -12.92 12.61 -14.20
CA ALA A 4 -11.46 12.72 -14.24
C ALA A 4 -10.85 11.94 -13.07
N MET A 5 -9.74 11.24 -13.30
CA MET A 5 -8.94 10.63 -12.23
C MET A 5 -7.72 11.50 -11.92
N VAL A 6 -7.33 11.56 -10.65
CA VAL A 6 -6.12 12.25 -10.22
C VAL A 6 -5.24 11.31 -9.43
N HIS A 7 -3.96 11.25 -9.77
CA HIS A 7 -2.97 10.41 -9.10
C HIS A 7 -1.72 11.21 -8.75
N ASP A 8 -1.05 10.86 -7.66
CA ASP A 8 0.08 11.66 -7.18
C ASP A 8 1.24 11.69 -8.16
N TRP A 9 1.79 10.53 -8.54
CA TRP A 9 2.92 10.39 -9.44
C TRP A 9 2.97 9.00 -10.08
N LEU A 10 3.37 8.95 -11.33
CA LEU A 10 3.56 7.73 -12.12
C LEU A 10 5.05 7.57 -12.48
N ASN A 11 5.89 7.30 -11.47
CA ASN A 11 7.35 7.13 -11.64
C ASN A 11 7.90 5.84 -11.03
N GLN A 12 7.02 4.94 -10.66
CA GLN A 12 7.30 3.61 -10.12
C GLN A 12 6.12 2.69 -10.36
N ARG A 13 6.26 1.40 -10.08
CA ARG A 13 5.16 0.45 -10.00
C ARG A 13 5.01 -0.08 -8.58
N GLY A 14 3.81 -0.05 -8.05
CA GLY A 14 3.48 -0.52 -6.70
C GLY A 14 1.97 -0.57 -6.48
N GLY A 15 1.55 -0.82 -5.25
CA GLY A 15 0.13 -0.98 -4.91
C GLY A 15 -0.75 0.24 -5.21
N ALA A 16 -0.18 1.45 -5.26
CA ALA A 16 -0.92 2.66 -5.62
C ALA A 16 -1.28 2.67 -7.12
N GLU A 17 -0.34 2.25 -7.95
CA GLU A 17 -0.50 2.15 -9.39
C GLU A 17 -1.40 0.95 -9.76
N ASP A 18 -1.34 -0.15 -8.99
CA ASP A 18 -2.26 -1.29 -9.17
C ASP A 18 -3.73 -0.89 -8.86
N VAL A 19 -3.95 -0.04 -7.84
CA VAL A 19 -5.28 0.54 -7.56
C VAL A 19 -5.72 1.46 -8.70
N LEU A 20 -4.84 2.32 -9.21
CA LEU A 20 -5.17 3.21 -10.33
C LEU A 20 -5.54 2.42 -11.58
N ASN A 21 -4.81 1.34 -11.87
CA ASN A 21 -5.12 0.44 -12.99
C ASN A 21 -6.50 -0.21 -12.80
N ALA A 22 -6.82 -0.68 -11.59
CA ALA A 22 -8.14 -1.23 -11.29
C ALA A 22 -9.26 -0.19 -11.42
N LEU A 23 -9.02 1.06 -11.01
CA LEU A 23 -9.96 2.18 -11.22
C LEU A 23 -10.17 2.49 -12.70
N ASN A 24 -9.10 2.44 -13.50
CA ASN A 24 -9.20 2.62 -14.95
C ASN A 24 -10.01 1.52 -15.63
N ASP A 25 -9.91 0.27 -15.15
CA ASP A 25 -10.75 -0.83 -15.69
C ASP A 25 -12.22 -0.67 -15.29
N ILE A 26 -12.51 -0.03 -14.14
CA ILE A 26 -13.88 0.31 -13.75
C ILE A 26 -14.45 1.42 -14.62
N PHE A 27 -13.64 2.44 -14.93
CA PHE A 27 -14.01 3.64 -15.66
C PHE A 27 -13.06 3.87 -16.84
N PRO A 28 -13.13 3.02 -17.87
CA PRO A 28 -12.25 3.12 -19.03
C PRO A 28 -12.45 4.45 -19.76
N THR A 29 -11.41 4.91 -20.43
CA THR A 29 -11.40 6.19 -21.17
C THR A 29 -11.46 7.46 -20.29
N THR A 30 -11.35 7.32 -18.96
CA THR A 30 -11.28 8.47 -18.05
C THR A 30 -9.87 9.07 -18.11
N PRO A 31 -9.70 10.39 -18.35
CA PRO A 31 -8.39 11.01 -18.33
C PRO A 31 -7.78 10.97 -16.92
N ILE A 32 -6.46 10.73 -16.87
CA ILE A 32 -5.69 10.65 -15.63
C ILE A 32 -4.79 11.87 -15.52
N PHE A 33 -4.93 12.65 -14.49
CA PHE A 33 -4.11 13.81 -14.17
C PHE A 33 -3.08 13.44 -13.12
N THR A 34 -1.81 13.70 -13.38
CA THR A 34 -0.72 13.34 -12.46
C THR A 34 0.36 14.42 -12.39
N SER A 35 1.13 14.42 -11.29
CA SER A 35 2.23 15.37 -11.16
C SER A 35 3.36 15.08 -12.14
N ILE A 36 3.77 13.82 -12.24
CA ILE A 36 4.89 13.35 -13.07
C ILE A 36 4.58 12.00 -13.69
N TYR A 37 5.15 11.72 -14.87
CA TYR A 37 4.98 10.46 -15.59
C TYR A 37 6.29 9.97 -16.18
N ALA A 38 6.73 8.78 -15.79
CA ALA A 38 7.90 8.09 -16.30
C ALA A 38 7.48 6.75 -16.92
N PRO A 39 7.10 6.71 -18.21
CA PRO A 39 6.52 5.53 -18.85
C PRO A 39 7.41 4.29 -18.76
N GLU A 40 8.73 4.45 -18.74
CA GLU A 40 9.70 3.35 -18.60
C GLU A 40 9.72 2.69 -17.20
N LYS A 41 9.06 3.28 -16.20
CA LYS A 41 9.04 2.81 -14.79
C LYS A 41 7.70 2.28 -14.33
N VAL A 42 6.65 2.54 -15.08
CA VAL A 42 5.30 2.01 -14.87
C VAL A 42 5.05 0.81 -15.78
N GLY A 43 3.96 0.10 -15.60
CA GLY A 43 3.63 -1.03 -16.46
C GLY A 43 3.19 -0.61 -17.86
N SER A 44 3.24 -1.54 -18.81
CA SER A 44 2.78 -1.31 -20.19
C SER A 44 1.29 -0.95 -20.27
N GLU A 45 0.51 -1.33 -19.28
CA GLU A 45 -0.90 -1.00 -19.13
C GLU A 45 -1.21 0.51 -19.08
N PHE A 46 -0.22 1.33 -18.67
CA PHE A 46 -0.36 2.78 -18.61
C PHE A 46 -0.04 3.50 -19.91
N LEU A 47 0.54 2.81 -20.90
CA LEU A 47 0.99 3.44 -22.16
C LEU A 47 -0.18 3.89 -23.05
N ASP A 48 -1.31 3.20 -22.97
CA ASP A 48 -2.50 3.47 -23.79
C ASP A 48 -3.54 4.35 -23.06
N MET A 49 -3.25 4.78 -21.81
CA MET A 49 -4.13 5.64 -21.02
C MET A 49 -3.94 7.11 -21.40
N ASP A 50 -5.03 7.90 -21.31
CA ASP A 50 -5.00 9.36 -21.51
C ASP A 50 -4.42 10.06 -20.27
N ILE A 51 -3.09 10.29 -20.27
CA ILE A 51 -2.36 10.81 -19.11
C ILE A 51 -1.96 12.26 -19.34
N HIS A 52 -2.44 13.14 -18.46
CA HIS A 52 -2.14 14.56 -18.40
C HIS A 52 -1.15 14.85 -17.27
N VAL A 53 0.04 15.33 -17.64
CA VAL A 53 1.12 15.61 -16.67
C VAL A 53 1.19 17.08 -16.31
N SER A 54 1.66 17.36 -15.08
CA SER A 54 1.85 18.72 -14.62
C SER A 54 3.14 19.36 -15.18
N TRP A 55 3.25 20.69 -14.99
CA TRP A 55 4.50 21.40 -15.29
C TRP A 55 5.70 20.88 -14.47
N ALA A 56 5.44 20.27 -13.30
CA ALA A 56 6.48 19.71 -12.44
C ALA A 56 7.24 18.55 -13.13
N ASP A 57 6.65 17.88 -14.10
CA ASP A 57 7.27 16.80 -14.87
C ASP A 57 8.58 17.24 -15.56
N LYS A 58 8.71 18.54 -15.85
CA LYS A 58 9.89 19.15 -16.48
C LYS A 58 11.01 19.51 -15.50
N LEU A 59 10.81 19.34 -14.20
CA LEU A 59 11.82 19.69 -13.20
C LEU A 59 13.01 18.71 -13.24
N PRO A 60 14.26 19.19 -13.01
CA PRO A 60 15.45 18.37 -13.11
C PRO A 60 15.39 17.15 -12.16
N ARG A 61 15.61 15.94 -12.69
CA ARG A 61 15.68 14.69 -11.91
C ARG A 61 14.42 14.37 -11.09
N ILE A 62 13.28 14.97 -11.37
CA ILE A 62 12.06 14.74 -10.58
C ILE A 62 11.59 13.29 -10.63
N HIS A 63 11.73 12.61 -11.76
CA HIS A 63 11.38 11.20 -11.93
C HIS A 63 12.23 10.25 -11.05
N LEU A 64 13.38 10.71 -10.54
CA LEU A 64 14.27 9.94 -9.69
C LEU A 64 14.18 10.35 -8.22
N LYS A 65 13.92 11.63 -7.95
CA LYS A 65 14.02 12.25 -6.62
C LYS A 65 12.88 13.25 -6.37
N HIS A 66 11.64 12.86 -6.65
CA HIS A 66 10.47 13.71 -6.46
C HIS A 66 10.31 14.19 -5.01
N GLN A 67 10.85 13.45 -4.03
CA GLN A 67 10.84 13.82 -2.62
C GLN A 67 11.58 15.14 -2.33
N LEU A 68 12.54 15.53 -3.16
CA LEU A 68 13.24 16.82 -2.99
C LEU A 68 12.37 18.02 -3.36
N TYR A 69 11.23 17.77 -4.02
CA TYR A 69 10.30 18.79 -4.50
C TYR A 69 9.01 18.86 -3.68
N LEU A 70 8.99 18.30 -2.46
CA LEU A 70 7.77 18.25 -1.62
C LEU A 70 7.11 19.61 -1.41
N PHE A 71 7.90 20.69 -1.32
CA PHE A 71 7.41 22.06 -1.17
C PHE A 71 6.71 22.62 -2.42
N VAL A 72 6.85 21.99 -3.57
CA VAL A 72 6.24 22.40 -4.83
C VAL A 72 4.83 21.82 -5.00
N TYR A 73 4.57 20.64 -4.43
CA TYR A 73 3.32 19.91 -4.60
C TYR A 73 2.04 20.67 -4.24
N PRO A 74 2.01 21.59 -3.26
CA PRO A 74 0.83 22.42 -3.03
C PRO A 74 0.36 23.23 -4.25
N PHE A 75 1.24 23.46 -5.23
CA PHE A 75 0.95 24.26 -6.42
C PHE A 75 0.82 23.43 -7.68
N VAL A 76 1.33 22.17 -7.65
CA VAL A 76 1.41 21.31 -8.84
C VAL A 76 0.04 20.98 -9.39
N PHE A 77 -0.91 20.61 -8.55
CA PHE A 77 -2.24 20.21 -8.96
C PHE A 77 -3.19 21.39 -9.27
N ASN A 78 -2.82 22.62 -8.90
CA ASN A 78 -3.63 23.82 -9.16
C ASN A 78 -3.71 24.21 -10.64
N GLN A 79 -2.87 23.62 -11.51
CA GLN A 79 -2.87 23.93 -12.94
C GLN A 79 -3.99 23.25 -13.70
N PHE A 80 -4.54 22.16 -13.14
CA PHE A 80 -5.55 21.38 -13.82
C PHE A 80 -6.93 22.05 -13.69
N ASP A 81 -7.63 22.16 -14.80
CA ASP A 81 -8.99 22.69 -14.84
C ASP A 81 -9.99 21.53 -14.94
N PHE A 82 -10.81 21.41 -13.92
CA PHE A 82 -11.86 20.39 -13.85
C PHE A 82 -13.25 20.94 -14.18
N SER A 83 -13.34 22.14 -14.78
CA SER A 83 -14.60 22.69 -15.26
C SER A 83 -15.29 21.76 -16.27
N GLY A 84 -16.56 21.46 -16.02
CA GLY A 84 -17.35 20.55 -16.84
C GLY A 84 -17.07 19.06 -16.64
N TYR A 85 -16.38 18.69 -15.55
CA TYR A 85 -16.40 17.34 -15.02
C TYR A 85 -17.45 17.22 -13.93
N ASP A 86 -18.23 16.14 -13.94
CA ASP A 86 -19.21 15.83 -12.91
C ASP A 86 -18.55 15.23 -11.66
N LEU A 87 -17.44 14.48 -11.87
CA LEU A 87 -16.72 13.76 -10.82
C LEU A 87 -15.21 13.85 -11.01
N VAL A 88 -14.49 14.20 -9.94
CA VAL A 88 -13.05 14.03 -9.79
C VAL A 88 -12.80 12.92 -8.77
N PHE A 89 -12.03 11.90 -9.17
CA PHE A 89 -11.67 10.77 -8.32
C PHE A 89 -10.15 10.77 -8.07
N SER A 90 -9.72 11.11 -6.85
CA SER A 90 -8.32 11.14 -6.47
C SER A 90 -7.86 9.82 -5.84
N ASN A 91 -6.78 9.21 -6.35
CA ASN A 91 -6.09 8.07 -5.75
C ASN A 91 -4.82 8.57 -5.03
N LYS A 92 -4.92 8.76 -3.70
CA LYS A 92 -4.01 9.56 -2.90
C LYS A 92 -3.04 8.75 -2.05
N SER A 93 -1.74 8.97 -2.26
CA SER A 93 -0.66 8.60 -1.33
C SER A 93 0.20 9.80 -0.90
N GLY A 94 0.06 10.92 -1.60
CA GLY A 94 0.78 12.18 -1.42
C GLY A 94 -0.15 13.38 -1.33
N PHE A 95 -0.23 14.18 -2.40
CA PHE A 95 -0.81 15.53 -2.39
C PHE A 95 -1.96 15.75 -3.37
N CYS A 96 -2.34 14.75 -4.17
CA CYS A 96 -3.29 14.90 -5.28
C CYS A 96 -4.72 15.26 -4.82
N HIS A 97 -5.08 15.04 -3.54
CA HIS A 97 -6.34 15.52 -2.97
C HIS A 97 -6.46 17.05 -2.93
N GLY A 98 -5.33 17.75 -3.10
CA GLY A 98 -5.29 19.22 -3.14
C GLY A 98 -5.66 19.82 -4.50
N VAL A 99 -6.23 19.07 -5.43
CA VAL A 99 -6.87 19.61 -6.64
C VAL A 99 -8.02 20.55 -6.27
N LYS A 100 -8.28 21.51 -7.14
CA LYS A 100 -9.42 22.42 -6.99
C LYS A 100 -10.52 22.00 -7.94
N THR A 101 -11.67 21.69 -7.40
CA THR A 101 -12.88 21.34 -8.14
C THR A 101 -13.88 22.50 -8.11
N PRO A 102 -14.64 22.75 -9.20
CA PRO A 102 -15.81 23.59 -9.15
C PRO A 102 -16.86 23.10 -8.14
N ALA A 103 -17.73 23.98 -7.68
CA ALA A 103 -18.75 23.65 -6.67
C ALA A 103 -19.80 22.64 -7.15
N ASP A 104 -19.95 22.47 -8.46
CA ASP A 104 -20.83 21.51 -9.12
C ASP A 104 -20.13 20.20 -9.49
N THR A 105 -18.87 20.03 -9.10
CA THR A 105 -18.06 18.83 -9.35
C THR A 105 -17.86 18.07 -8.05
N THR A 106 -18.33 16.83 -7.96
CA THR A 106 -18.11 15.95 -6.80
C THR A 106 -16.65 15.52 -6.73
N HIS A 107 -16.00 15.62 -5.56
CA HIS A 107 -14.65 15.13 -5.33
C HIS A 107 -14.63 13.93 -4.38
N ILE A 108 -14.37 12.75 -4.91
CA ILE A 108 -14.15 11.52 -4.14
C ILE A 108 -12.64 11.27 -4.02
N CYS A 109 -12.14 11.03 -2.82
CA CYS A 109 -10.74 10.73 -2.61
C CYS A 109 -10.56 9.35 -1.97
N TYR A 110 -9.85 8.47 -2.68
CA TYR A 110 -9.41 7.16 -2.21
C TYR A 110 -8.04 7.31 -1.53
N TRP A 111 -8.03 7.19 -0.20
CA TRP A 111 -6.88 7.42 0.64
C TRP A 111 -6.08 6.14 0.86
N LEU A 112 -4.96 6.00 0.15
CA LEU A 112 -3.99 4.93 0.37
C LEU A 112 -3.26 5.13 1.70
N THR A 113 -2.94 6.40 2.01
CA THR A 113 -2.36 6.82 3.29
C THR A 113 -2.42 8.34 3.42
N PRO A 114 -2.53 8.92 4.62
CA PRO A 114 -2.14 10.30 4.86
C PRO A 114 -0.66 10.50 4.50
N THR A 115 -0.33 11.66 3.94
CA THR A 115 1.01 11.93 3.39
C THR A 115 2.12 11.70 4.43
N ARG A 116 2.86 10.59 4.32
CA ARG A 116 3.86 10.16 5.32
C ARG A 116 4.97 11.20 5.51
N TYR A 117 5.41 11.88 4.44
CA TYR A 117 6.41 12.94 4.51
C TYR A 117 5.99 14.12 5.39
N VAL A 118 4.70 14.24 5.67
CA VAL A 118 4.09 15.35 6.43
C VAL A 118 3.67 14.90 7.83
N TRP A 119 3.08 13.70 7.94
CA TRP A 119 2.46 13.24 9.18
C TRP A 119 3.28 12.20 9.95
N ASP A 120 4.31 11.60 9.31
CA ASP A 120 5.19 10.60 9.91
C ASP A 120 6.65 10.85 9.50
N LEU A 121 7.05 12.13 9.49
CA LEU A 121 8.38 12.54 9.03
C LEU A 121 9.49 11.98 9.92
N GLU A 122 9.29 11.92 11.24
CA GLU A 122 10.32 11.43 12.18
C GLU A 122 10.65 9.97 11.86
N SER A 123 9.65 9.09 11.78
CA SER A 123 9.84 7.70 11.37
C SER A 123 10.47 7.58 9.98
N TYR A 124 10.06 8.44 9.04
CA TYR A 124 10.63 8.45 7.70
C TYR A 124 12.13 8.83 7.70
N LEU A 125 12.52 9.87 8.42
CA LEU A 125 13.91 10.34 8.46
C LEU A 125 14.83 9.40 9.23
N GLU A 126 14.34 8.77 10.32
CA GLU A 126 15.09 7.74 11.05
C GLU A 126 15.39 6.54 10.13
N GLN A 127 14.41 6.10 9.37
CA GLN A 127 14.56 5.00 8.42
C GLN A 127 15.54 5.33 7.28
N GLU A 128 15.58 6.60 6.84
CA GLU A 128 16.52 7.09 5.83
C GLU A 128 17.91 7.43 6.39
N ARG A 129 18.14 7.27 7.71
CA ARG A 129 19.40 7.57 8.40
C ARG A 129 19.90 9.02 8.21
N PHE A 130 18.98 9.97 8.17
CA PHE A 130 19.36 11.37 8.14
C PHE A 130 19.97 11.83 9.48
N HIS A 131 20.84 12.82 9.41
CA HIS A 131 21.45 13.41 10.60
C HIS A 131 20.37 13.99 11.54
N ALA A 132 20.54 13.83 12.86
CA ALA A 132 19.53 14.21 13.88
C ALA A 132 19.08 15.67 13.84
N LEU A 133 19.86 16.57 13.23
CA LEU A 133 19.50 17.99 13.06
C LEU A 133 18.53 18.25 11.90
N VAL A 134 18.40 17.33 10.94
CA VAL A 134 17.55 17.51 9.77
C VAL A 134 16.06 17.61 10.16
N PRO A 135 15.50 16.76 11.04
CA PRO A 135 14.12 16.92 11.51
C PRO A 135 13.83 18.29 12.13
N LEU A 136 14.77 18.80 12.91
CA LEU A 136 14.61 20.09 13.61
C LEU A 136 14.52 21.26 12.61
N LEU A 137 15.36 21.27 11.59
CA LEU A 137 15.36 22.31 10.53
C LEU A 137 14.10 22.24 9.66
N LEU A 138 13.55 21.05 9.46
CA LEU A 138 12.34 20.85 8.64
C LEU A 138 11.02 21.13 9.39
N LYS A 139 11.02 21.21 10.73
CA LYS A 139 9.81 21.41 11.54
C LYS A 139 8.91 22.56 11.09
N PRO A 140 9.41 23.79 10.81
CA PRO A 140 8.55 24.89 10.37
C PRO A 140 7.87 24.60 9.03
N PHE A 141 8.63 24.01 8.11
CA PHE A 141 8.14 23.61 6.79
C PHE A 141 7.07 22.52 6.91
N VAL A 142 7.32 21.49 7.72
CA VAL A 142 6.36 20.40 7.94
C VAL A 142 5.04 20.95 8.52
N LYS A 143 5.09 21.89 9.48
CA LYS A 143 3.88 22.51 10.02
C LYS A 143 3.09 23.26 8.94
N LEU A 144 3.78 23.97 8.04
CA LEU A 144 3.13 24.66 6.93
C LEU A 144 2.45 23.65 5.98
N MET A 145 3.16 22.55 5.67
CA MET A 145 2.63 21.49 4.84
C MET A 145 1.44 20.78 5.50
N GLN A 146 1.47 20.55 6.83
CA GLN A 146 0.36 19.98 7.59
C GLN A 146 -0.89 20.88 7.53
N GLN A 147 -0.70 22.19 7.64
CA GLN A 147 -1.80 23.14 7.52
C GLN A 147 -2.39 23.15 6.11
N TRP A 148 -1.54 23.13 5.10
CA TRP A 148 -1.97 23.05 3.71
C TRP A 148 -2.73 21.75 3.44
N ASP A 149 -2.18 20.60 3.86
CA ASP A 149 -2.73 19.26 3.65
C ASP A 149 -4.13 19.12 4.29
N ARG A 150 -4.31 19.67 5.52
CA ARG A 150 -5.63 19.73 6.17
C ARG A 150 -6.62 20.59 5.41
N ARG A 151 -6.23 21.82 5.05
CA ARG A 151 -7.11 22.73 4.30
C ARG A 151 -7.49 22.19 2.94
N SER A 152 -6.59 21.48 2.29
CA SER A 152 -6.86 20.86 0.99
C SER A 152 -7.90 19.75 1.10
N ALA A 153 -7.97 19.08 2.25
CA ALA A 153 -8.98 18.07 2.52
C ALA A 153 -10.41 18.64 2.64
N ASP A 154 -10.56 19.96 2.89
CA ASP A 154 -11.87 20.62 2.91
C ASP A 154 -12.54 20.62 1.51
N GLY A 155 -11.75 20.52 0.44
CA GLY A 155 -12.23 20.40 -0.93
C GLY A 155 -12.62 18.97 -1.37
N VAL A 156 -12.55 17.99 -0.46
CA VAL A 156 -12.95 16.61 -0.72
C VAL A 156 -14.32 16.35 -0.13
N ASP A 157 -15.29 15.96 -0.95
CA ASP A 157 -16.67 15.66 -0.50
C ASP A 157 -16.75 14.32 0.20
N TYR A 158 -16.17 13.27 -0.41
CA TYR A 158 -16.23 11.90 0.09
C TYR A 158 -14.85 11.28 0.27
N PHE A 159 -14.65 10.65 1.43
CA PHE A 159 -13.40 9.98 1.80
C PHE A 159 -13.59 8.46 1.78
N ILE A 160 -12.72 7.77 1.05
CA ILE A 160 -12.61 6.31 1.08
C ILE A 160 -11.26 5.94 1.67
N ALA A 161 -11.26 5.13 2.74
CA ALA A 161 -10.05 4.60 3.37
C ALA A 161 -9.76 3.18 2.88
N ILE A 162 -8.49 2.85 2.66
CA ILE A 162 -8.10 1.48 2.25
C ILE A 162 -8.17 0.45 3.38
N SER A 163 -8.18 0.90 4.63
CA SER A 163 -8.15 0.03 5.81
C SER A 163 -8.69 0.73 7.05
N THR A 164 -8.97 -0.04 8.08
CA THR A 164 -9.34 0.49 9.41
C THR A 164 -8.26 1.40 9.98
N GLU A 165 -6.99 1.09 9.75
CA GLU A 165 -5.87 1.93 10.21
C GLU A 165 -5.85 3.29 9.49
N VAL A 166 -6.05 3.31 8.16
CA VAL A 166 -6.12 4.55 7.40
C VAL A 166 -7.37 5.36 7.77
N GLN A 167 -8.51 4.71 8.01
CA GLN A 167 -9.73 5.35 8.50
C GLN A 167 -9.48 6.08 9.83
N LYS A 168 -8.84 5.44 10.80
CA LYS A 168 -8.48 6.05 12.08
C LYS A 168 -7.56 7.26 11.89
N ARG A 169 -6.61 7.18 10.96
CA ARG A 169 -5.70 8.30 10.64
C ARG A 169 -6.45 9.46 9.98
N ILE A 170 -7.38 9.19 9.07
CA ILE A 170 -8.24 10.21 8.44
C ILE A 170 -9.02 10.95 9.54
N MET A 171 -9.71 10.21 10.42
CA MET A 171 -10.45 10.80 11.52
C MET A 171 -9.55 11.64 12.44
N ARG A 172 -8.37 11.13 12.81
CA ARG A 172 -7.44 11.84 13.71
C ARG A 172 -6.85 13.11 13.09
N ILE A 173 -6.56 13.10 11.77
CA ILE A 173 -5.82 14.18 11.10
C ILE A 173 -6.77 15.21 10.51
N TYR A 174 -7.84 14.78 9.86
CA TYR A 174 -8.73 15.63 9.07
C TYR A 174 -10.12 15.80 9.71
N GLU A 175 -10.40 15.07 10.80
CA GLU A 175 -11.70 15.07 11.50
C GLU A 175 -12.87 14.77 10.54
N ARG A 176 -12.64 13.86 9.58
CA ARG A 176 -13.60 13.47 8.55
C ARG A 176 -13.94 11.98 8.66
N ASP A 177 -15.22 11.67 8.47
CA ASP A 177 -15.67 10.31 8.30
C ASP A 177 -15.21 9.74 6.95
N SER A 178 -15.03 8.42 6.90
CA SER A 178 -14.66 7.72 5.66
C SER A 178 -15.25 6.32 5.61
N VAL A 179 -15.51 5.86 4.38
CA VAL A 179 -15.94 4.48 4.12
C VAL A 179 -14.73 3.61 3.84
N ILE A 180 -14.72 2.37 4.34
CA ILE A 180 -13.63 1.44 4.06
C ILE A 180 -13.96 0.65 2.79
N ILE A 181 -13.11 0.81 1.77
CA ILE A 181 -13.08 -0.06 0.59
C ILE A 181 -11.64 -0.54 0.43
N HIS A 182 -11.42 -1.82 0.73
CA HIS A 182 -10.08 -2.40 0.66
C HIS A 182 -9.53 -2.42 -0.76
N PRO A 183 -8.20 -2.28 -0.97
CA PRO A 183 -7.59 -2.31 -2.30
C PRO A 183 -7.81 -3.66 -3.00
N PRO A 184 -7.77 -3.67 -4.34
CA PRO A 184 -7.99 -4.89 -5.12
C PRO A 184 -6.85 -5.89 -4.93
N VAL A 185 -7.20 -7.15 -4.73
CA VAL A 185 -6.27 -8.29 -4.74
C VAL A 185 -6.70 -9.23 -5.86
N ASP A 186 -5.79 -9.54 -6.78
CA ASP A 186 -6.05 -10.52 -7.83
C ASP A 186 -5.90 -11.94 -7.24
N THR A 187 -6.97 -12.40 -6.60
CA THR A 187 -7.00 -13.71 -5.92
C THR A 187 -7.00 -14.88 -6.90
N ASN A 188 -7.50 -14.67 -8.12
CA ASN A 188 -7.63 -15.70 -9.15
C ASN A 188 -6.27 -16.22 -9.67
N ARG A 189 -5.20 -15.46 -9.45
CA ARG A 189 -3.83 -15.87 -9.79
C ARG A 189 -3.28 -16.96 -8.87
N PHE A 190 -3.90 -17.18 -7.70
CA PHE A 190 -3.40 -18.06 -6.67
C PHE A 190 -4.32 -19.28 -6.53
N VAL A 191 -3.74 -20.46 -6.69
CA VAL A 191 -4.48 -21.71 -6.50
C VAL A 191 -4.26 -22.21 -5.07
N PRO A 192 -5.34 -22.44 -4.29
CA PRO A 192 -5.19 -22.91 -2.92
C PRO A 192 -4.47 -24.25 -2.87
N SER A 193 -3.39 -24.33 -2.11
CA SER A 193 -2.62 -25.56 -1.91
C SER A 193 -3.05 -26.24 -0.62
N VAL A 194 -3.43 -27.51 -0.70
CA VAL A 194 -3.81 -28.34 0.45
C VAL A 194 -2.61 -29.04 1.11
N GLY A 195 -1.41 -28.98 0.50
CA GLY A 195 -0.20 -29.59 1.03
C GLY A 195 0.39 -28.84 2.23
N LYS A 196 1.21 -29.53 3.02
CA LYS A 196 2.03 -28.88 4.06
C LYS A 196 3.18 -28.14 3.37
N GLY A 197 3.32 -26.85 3.62
CA GLY A 197 4.46 -26.08 3.12
C GLY A 197 5.78 -26.56 3.74
N SER A 198 6.91 -26.19 3.12
CA SER A 198 8.24 -26.61 3.54
C SER A 198 9.10 -25.52 4.16
N TYR A 199 8.78 -24.23 3.95
CA TYR A 199 9.52 -23.06 4.41
C TYR A 199 8.57 -21.95 4.85
N PHE A 200 9.04 -21.04 5.67
CA PHE A 200 8.39 -19.72 5.88
C PHE A 200 8.79 -18.78 4.75
N LEU A 201 7.94 -17.79 4.46
CA LEU A 201 8.12 -16.91 3.32
C LEU A 201 8.00 -15.44 3.72
N VAL A 202 8.89 -14.61 3.22
CA VAL A 202 8.74 -13.15 3.17
C VAL A 202 8.73 -12.73 1.70
N VAL A 203 7.73 -11.96 1.28
CA VAL A 203 7.68 -11.32 -0.03
C VAL A 203 7.53 -9.83 0.19
N SER A 204 8.59 -9.05 -0.03
CA SER A 204 8.59 -7.61 0.26
C SER A 204 9.75 -6.88 -0.41
N ARG A 205 9.61 -5.55 -0.54
CA ARG A 205 10.78 -4.70 -0.73
C ARG A 205 11.65 -4.75 0.53
N LEU A 206 12.95 -4.96 0.37
CA LEU A 206 13.89 -5.06 1.48
C LEU A 206 14.31 -3.66 1.95
N ILE A 207 13.47 -3.07 2.79
CA ILE A 207 13.65 -1.73 3.37
C ILE A 207 13.38 -1.76 4.88
N PRO A 208 14.07 -0.94 5.69
CA PRO A 208 14.11 -1.10 7.15
C PRO A 208 12.74 -1.12 7.86
N TYR A 209 11.78 -0.30 7.43
CA TYR A 209 10.48 -0.24 8.11
C TYR A 209 9.63 -1.51 7.94
N LYS A 210 9.95 -2.37 6.99
CA LYS A 210 9.29 -3.68 6.83
C LYS A 210 9.71 -4.68 7.91
N ARG A 211 10.73 -4.35 8.71
CA ARG A 211 11.19 -5.14 9.86
C ARG A 211 11.46 -6.62 9.52
N ILE A 212 11.97 -6.87 8.31
CA ILE A 212 12.31 -8.24 7.85
C ILE A 212 13.43 -8.85 8.71
N ASP A 213 14.23 -8.00 9.37
CA ASP A 213 15.22 -8.39 10.38
C ASP A 213 14.63 -9.33 11.44
N LEU A 214 13.41 -9.08 11.92
CA LEU A 214 12.75 -9.92 12.93
C LEU A 214 12.49 -11.35 12.42
N ALA A 215 12.04 -11.48 11.17
CA ALA A 215 11.83 -12.78 10.54
C ALA A 215 13.14 -13.51 10.30
N VAL A 216 14.18 -12.81 9.80
CA VAL A 216 15.52 -13.39 9.54
C VAL A 216 16.13 -13.91 10.83
N GLU A 217 16.22 -13.08 11.87
CA GLU A 217 16.85 -13.46 13.13
C GLU A 217 16.07 -14.58 13.85
N ALA A 218 14.73 -14.50 13.90
CA ALA A 218 13.91 -15.53 14.52
C ALA A 218 14.06 -16.88 13.82
N CYS A 219 13.96 -16.93 12.48
CA CYS A 219 14.13 -18.15 11.72
C CYS A 219 15.56 -18.71 11.84
N THR A 220 16.58 -17.84 11.82
CA THR A 220 17.99 -18.25 12.00
C THR A 220 18.21 -18.90 13.35
N LYS A 221 17.74 -18.28 14.45
CA LYS A 221 17.88 -18.82 15.81
C LYS A 221 17.13 -20.14 16.00
N LEU A 222 15.97 -20.30 15.38
CA LEU A 222 15.17 -21.54 15.44
C LEU A 222 15.64 -22.63 14.46
N GLY A 223 16.54 -22.32 13.52
CA GLY A 223 16.98 -23.25 12.47
C GLY A 223 15.86 -23.66 11.50
N VAL A 224 14.80 -22.84 11.35
CA VAL A 224 13.67 -23.13 10.46
C VAL A 224 13.88 -22.51 9.07
N PRO A 225 13.53 -23.21 7.96
CA PRO A 225 13.74 -22.68 6.62
C PRO A 225 12.93 -21.41 6.35
N LEU A 226 13.63 -20.36 5.87
CA LEU A 226 13.04 -19.10 5.44
C LEU A 226 13.47 -18.77 4.01
N LYS A 227 12.49 -18.42 3.15
CA LYS A 227 12.76 -17.82 1.83
C LYS A 227 12.35 -16.36 1.84
N ILE A 228 13.17 -15.51 1.22
CA ILE A 228 12.95 -14.07 1.12
C ILE A 228 12.95 -13.68 -0.36
N ALA A 229 11.77 -13.32 -0.87
CA ALA A 229 11.59 -12.84 -2.22
C ALA A 229 11.48 -11.29 -2.19
N GLY A 230 12.34 -10.63 -2.96
CA GLY A 230 12.39 -9.20 -3.10
C GLY A 230 13.78 -8.63 -3.08
N GLU A 231 13.86 -7.33 -3.35
CA GLU A 231 15.10 -6.54 -3.39
C GLU A 231 14.93 -5.24 -2.62
N GLY A 232 16.03 -4.63 -2.25
CA GLY A 232 16.06 -3.34 -1.60
C GLY A 232 17.37 -3.07 -0.87
N ARG A 233 17.52 -1.83 -0.42
CA ARG A 233 18.75 -1.32 0.20
C ARG A 233 19.15 -1.99 1.52
N ASP A 234 18.24 -2.75 2.14
CA ASP A 234 18.48 -3.45 3.41
C ASP A 234 19.02 -4.87 3.22
N ARG A 235 19.16 -5.32 1.95
CA ARG A 235 19.57 -6.70 1.62
C ARG A 235 20.87 -7.13 2.31
N ASP A 236 21.91 -6.33 2.18
CA ASP A 236 23.24 -6.69 2.71
C ASP A 236 23.22 -6.82 4.24
N ARG A 237 22.48 -5.92 4.92
CA ARG A 237 22.28 -6.00 6.38
C ARG A 237 21.52 -7.26 6.77
N LEU A 238 20.45 -7.59 6.06
CA LEU A 238 19.66 -8.80 6.32
C LEU A 238 20.45 -10.07 6.05
N GLN A 239 21.28 -10.11 5.01
CA GLN A 239 22.18 -11.25 4.72
C GLN A 239 23.23 -11.42 5.82
N ALA A 240 23.74 -10.34 6.40
CA ALA A 240 24.69 -10.42 7.53
C ALA A 240 24.07 -10.96 8.83
N LEU A 241 22.74 -10.95 8.98
CA LEU A 241 21.99 -11.52 10.11
C LEU A 241 21.53 -12.95 9.87
N ALA A 242 21.57 -13.41 8.60
CA ALA A 242 21.00 -14.67 8.18
C ALA A 242 21.92 -15.86 8.46
N GLY A 243 21.33 -16.97 8.93
CA GLY A 243 21.98 -18.27 8.96
C GLY A 243 21.81 -19.05 7.65
N ASP A 244 22.41 -20.24 7.56
CA ASP A 244 22.38 -21.11 6.38
C ASP A 244 20.96 -21.59 5.98
N ASN A 245 20.00 -21.46 6.89
CA ASN A 245 18.60 -21.81 6.68
C ASN A 245 17.75 -20.69 6.04
N VAL A 246 18.35 -19.53 5.72
CA VAL A 246 17.69 -18.37 5.12
C VAL A 246 18.16 -18.17 3.68
N GLU A 247 17.25 -18.28 2.73
CA GLU A 247 17.50 -18.14 1.29
C GLU A 247 16.96 -16.81 0.75
N PHE A 248 17.82 -16.02 0.10
CA PHE A 248 17.44 -14.77 -0.58
C PHE A 248 17.27 -14.99 -2.07
N LEU A 249 16.03 -15.01 -2.54
CA LEU A 249 15.67 -15.30 -3.93
C LEU A 249 15.87 -14.11 -4.89
N GLY A 250 16.05 -12.88 -4.35
CA GLY A 250 15.98 -11.68 -5.17
C GLY A 250 14.57 -11.41 -5.68
N ARG A 251 14.45 -10.73 -6.81
CA ARG A 251 13.16 -10.46 -7.44
C ARG A 251 12.58 -11.71 -8.06
N VAL A 252 11.43 -12.14 -7.60
CA VAL A 252 10.65 -13.25 -8.16
C VAL A 252 9.68 -12.69 -9.19
N SER A 253 9.50 -13.40 -10.30
CA SER A 253 8.56 -13.00 -11.35
C SER A 253 7.10 -13.14 -10.87
N ASP A 254 6.21 -12.37 -11.49
CA ASP A 254 4.77 -12.46 -11.20
C ASP A 254 4.20 -13.85 -11.54
N ALA A 255 4.82 -14.57 -12.49
CA ALA A 255 4.42 -15.93 -12.87
C ALA A 255 4.82 -16.98 -11.83
N ASP A 256 5.98 -16.81 -11.17
CA ASP A 256 6.51 -17.77 -10.19
C ASP A 256 6.00 -17.52 -8.77
N LEU A 257 5.48 -16.34 -8.50
CA LEU A 257 5.01 -15.93 -7.18
C LEU A 257 3.89 -16.84 -6.61
N PRO A 258 2.89 -17.29 -7.40
CA PRO A 258 1.85 -18.20 -6.91
C PRO A 258 2.40 -19.51 -6.39
N ASP A 259 3.32 -20.14 -7.09
CA ASP A 259 3.93 -21.41 -6.69
C ASP A 259 4.80 -21.25 -5.45
N LEU A 260 5.55 -20.14 -5.37
CA LEU A 260 6.33 -19.79 -4.20
C LEU A 260 5.43 -19.60 -2.96
N MET A 261 4.29 -18.93 -3.11
CA MET A 261 3.33 -18.78 -2.02
C MET A 261 2.68 -20.11 -1.65
N ALA A 262 2.24 -20.89 -2.64
CA ALA A 262 1.62 -22.20 -2.42
C ALA A 262 2.55 -23.21 -1.70
N GLY A 263 3.86 -23.08 -1.86
CA GLY A 263 4.87 -23.92 -1.23
C GLY A 263 5.25 -23.54 0.20
N CYS A 264 4.86 -22.38 0.72
CA CYS A 264 5.25 -21.96 2.06
C CYS A 264 4.36 -22.59 3.14
N LYS A 265 4.86 -22.65 4.39
CA LYS A 265 4.08 -22.98 5.60
C LYS A 265 3.18 -21.83 6.01
N ALA A 266 3.76 -20.63 6.02
CA ALA A 266 3.10 -19.37 6.30
C ALA A 266 3.89 -18.21 5.70
N LEU A 267 3.22 -17.11 5.41
CA LEU A 267 3.86 -15.83 5.11
C LEU A 267 4.17 -15.10 6.41
N LEU A 268 5.40 -14.55 6.54
CA LEU A 268 5.79 -13.69 7.65
C LEU A 268 5.65 -12.23 7.26
N PHE A 269 4.94 -11.46 8.09
CA PHE A 269 4.63 -10.07 7.84
C PHE A 269 4.94 -9.21 9.08
N PRO A 270 6.24 -8.94 9.36
CA PRO A 270 6.66 -8.34 10.63
C PRO A 270 6.53 -6.81 10.69
N GLY A 271 6.39 -6.14 9.54
CA GLY A 271 6.25 -4.68 9.48
C GLY A 271 4.83 -4.18 9.69
N VAL A 272 4.70 -2.89 9.94
CA VAL A 272 3.40 -2.19 9.95
C VAL A 272 3.17 -1.58 8.57
N GLU A 273 2.06 -1.92 7.95
CA GLU A 273 1.64 -1.36 6.67
C GLU A 273 0.23 -0.78 6.74
N ASP A 274 -0.08 0.13 5.82
CA ASP A 274 -1.41 0.75 5.76
C ASP A 274 -2.49 -0.26 5.37
N PHE A 275 -2.14 -1.26 4.54
CA PHE A 275 -2.99 -2.41 4.23
C PHE A 275 -2.15 -3.69 4.09
N GLY A 276 -1.33 -3.82 3.05
CA GLY A 276 -0.55 -5.02 2.76
C GLY A 276 -1.30 -6.00 1.86
N ILE A 277 -1.01 -5.99 0.56
CA ILE A 277 -1.64 -6.89 -0.43
C ILE A 277 -1.03 -8.29 -0.34
N THR A 278 0.27 -8.39 -0.11
CA THR A 278 1.02 -9.65 -0.09
C THR A 278 0.47 -10.71 0.88
N PRO A 279 0.06 -10.38 2.12
CA PRO A 279 -0.59 -11.34 3.00
C PRO A 279 -1.87 -11.95 2.41
N LEU A 280 -2.68 -11.14 1.76
CA LEU A 280 -3.92 -11.62 1.12
C LEU A 280 -3.66 -12.51 -0.10
N GLN A 281 -2.55 -12.26 -0.83
CA GLN A 281 -2.09 -13.16 -1.89
C GLN A 281 -1.67 -14.52 -1.33
N ALA A 282 -0.97 -14.54 -0.19
CA ALA A 282 -0.64 -15.80 0.50
C ALA A 282 -1.90 -16.52 0.99
N MET A 283 -2.87 -15.78 1.55
CA MET A 283 -4.15 -16.34 1.95
C MET A 283 -4.93 -16.91 0.75
N ALA A 284 -4.90 -16.23 -0.41
CA ALA A 284 -5.52 -16.75 -1.65
C ALA A 284 -4.86 -18.06 -2.10
N ALA A 285 -3.55 -18.24 -1.86
CA ALA A 285 -2.85 -19.52 -2.05
C ALA A 285 -3.14 -20.55 -0.94
N GLY A 286 -4.06 -20.28 -0.02
CA GLY A 286 -4.41 -21.13 1.10
C GLY A 286 -3.38 -21.12 2.23
N ARG A 287 -2.54 -20.08 2.36
CA ARG A 287 -1.47 -20.03 3.35
C ARG A 287 -1.78 -19.02 4.45
N PRO A 288 -1.65 -19.44 5.73
CA PRO A 288 -1.81 -18.53 6.85
C PRO A 288 -0.70 -17.48 6.90
N VAL A 289 -0.97 -16.41 7.63
CA VAL A 289 -0.03 -15.29 7.78
C VAL A 289 0.36 -15.14 9.24
N ILE A 290 1.65 -15.03 9.54
CA ILE A 290 2.17 -14.63 10.84
C ILE A 290 2.53 -13.15 10.74
N ALA A 291 1.73 -12.29 11.34
CA ALA A 291 1.87 -10.84 11.23
C ALA A 291 2.08 -10.17 12.58
N PHE A 292 2.77 -9.04 12.58
CA PHE A 292 2.70 -8.13 13.71
C PHE A 292 1.27 -7.58 13.85
N ALA A 293 0.78 -7.49 15.10
CA ALA A 293 -0.56 -7.03 15.43
C ALA A 293 -0.68 -5.50 15.27
N GLY A 294 -0.61 -5.00 14.04
CA GLY A 294 -0.67 -3.56 13.75
C GLY A 294 -0.96 -3.24 12.31
N GLY A 295 -1.44 -2.03 12.06
CA GLY A 295 -1.77 -1.54 10.72
C GLY A 295 -2.91 -2.33 10.07
N GLY A 296 -2.86 -2.41 8.74
CA GLY A 296 -3.88 -3.08 7.94
C GLY A 296 -3.95 -4.60 8.12
N ALA A 297 -2.91 -5.25 8.69
CA ALA A 297 -2.96 -6.67 9.00
C ALA A 297 -4.13 -7.05 9.91
N LEU A 298 -4.57 -6.13 10.76
CA LEU A 298 -5.71 -6.32 11.67
C LEU A 298 -7.06 -6.42 10.96
N ASP A 299 -7.15 -6.01 9.70
CA ASP A 299 -8.39 -6.09 8.92
C ASP A 299 -8.63 -7.51 8.36
N TYR A 300 -7.59 -8.34 8.24
CA TYR A 300 -7.69 -9.65 7.60
C TYR A 300 -6.99 -10.80 8.32
N VAL A 301 -6.02 -10.56 9.20
CA VAL A 301 -5.44 -11.65 10.01
C VAL A 301 -6.31 -11.89 11.23
N ARG A 302 -6.91 -13.07 11.28
CA ARG A 302 -7.68 -13.58 12.42
C ARG A 302 -6.88 -14.65 13.11
N ASP A 303 -6.56 -14.41 14.37
CA ASP A 303 -5.72 -15.33 15.14
C ASP A 303 -6.35 -16.73 15.24
N GLY A 304 -5.60 -17.76 14.90
CA GLY A 304 -6.07 -19.14 14.86
C GLY A 304 -6.94 -19.54 13.66
N GLU A 305 -7.44 -18.57 12.82
CA GLU A 305 -8.28 -18.83 11.65
C GLU A 305 -7.52 -18.61 10.34
N THR A 306 -7.05 -17.38 10.09
CA THR A 306 -6.34 -17.04 8.86
C THR A 306 -4.84 -16.81 9.07
N GLY A 307 -4.39 -16.85 10.32
CA GLY A 307 -3.01 -16.65 10.69
C GLY A 307 -2.80 -16.51 12.19
N SER A 308 -1.68 -15.91 12.57
CA SER A 308 -1.33 -15.61 13.95
C SER A 308 -0.84 -14.18 14.08
N LEU A 309 -1.21 -13.51 15.17
CA LEU A 309 -0.87 -12.12 15.48
C LEU A 309 0.20 -12.04 16.56
N ILE A 310 1.31 -11.40 16.24
CA ILE A 310 2.44 -11.17 17.15
C ILE A 310 2.30 -9.80 17.82
N SER A 311 2.21 -9.76 19.14
CA SER A 311 1.93 -8.54 19.89
C SER A 311 3.10 -7.55 19.98
N TYR A 312 4.36 -8.02 19.82
CA TYR A 312 5.55 -7.17 19.97
C TYR A 312 6.48 -7.35 18.77
N GLN A 313 7.02 -6.24 18.25
CA GLN A 313 8.02 -6.27 17.18
C GLN A 313 9.42 -6.57 17.76
N THR A 314 9.59 -7.75 18.34
CA THR A 314 10.86 -8.26 18.88
C THR A 314 11.17 -9.62 18.28
N VAL A 315 12.45 -9.98 18.23
CA VAL A 315 12.89 -11.30 17.74
C VAL A 315 12.30 -12.42 18.58
N ASP A 316 12.27 -12.27 19.91
CA ASP A 316 11.76 -13.29 20.81
C ASP A 316 10.27 -13.53 20.61
N ALA A 317 9.45 -12.47 20.45
CA ALA A 317 8.03 -12.62 20.15
C ALA A 317 7.77 -13.33 18.80
N PHE A 318 8.60 -13.06 17.78
CA PHE A 318 8.53 -13.81 16.51
C PHE A 318 8.98 -15.24 16.65
N MET A 319 9.99 -15.53 17.47
CA MET A 319 10.40 -16.92 17.79
C MET A 319 9.25 -17.68 18.48
N ASP A 320 8.61 -17.09 19.46
CA ASP A 320 7.46 -17.69 20.16
C ASP A 320 6.30 -17.96 19.20
N GLY A 321 5.97 -17.00 18.32
CA GLY A 321 4.94 -17.18 17.30
C GLY A 321 5.25 -18.25 16.26
N LEU A 322 6.52 -18.40 15.87
CA LEU A 322 6.96 -19.45 14.98
C LEU A 322 6.96 -20.83 15.67
N ALA A 323 7.35 -20.91 16.92
CA ALA A 323 7.35 -22.13 17.72
C ALA A 323 5.92 -22.66 17.97
N SER A 324 4.98 -21.76 18.30
CA SER A 324 3.56 -22.10 18.54
C SER A 324 2.77 -22.33 17.26
N PHE A 325 3.31 -21.98 16.06
CA PHE A 325 2.61 -22.13 14.79
C PHE A 325 2.16 -23.58 14.50
N GLY A 326 2.91 -24.57 14.98
CA GLY A 326 2.57 -25.98 14.84
C GLY A 326 1.33 -26.43 15.64
N ASP A 327 0.91 -25.67 16.63
CA ASP A 327 -0.25 -25.96 17.47
C ASP A 327 -1.57 -25.61 16.77
N TYR A 328 -1.54 -24.71 15.78
CA TYR A 328 -2.69 -24.31 14.99
C TYR A 328 -3.04 -25.34 13.92
N LYS A 329 -4.33 -25.59 13.75
CA LYS A 329 -4.86 -26.42 12.64
C LYS A 329 -5.54 -25.51 11.63
N PHE A 330 -4.72 -24.91 10.79
CA PHE A 330 -5.24 -24.06 9.72
C PHE A 330 -5.89 -24.88 8.60
N ASP A 331 -7.10 -24.46 8.19
CA ASP A 331 -7.77 -24.97 7.00
C ASP A 331 -7.43 -24.09 5.79
N ASN A 332 -6.57 -24.59 4.93
CA ASN A 332 -6.08 -23.87 3.76
C ASN A 332 -7.20 -23.42 2.81
N LEU A 333 -8.26 -24.21 2.66
CA LEU A 333 -9.38 -23.85 1.79
C LEU A 333 -10.25 -22.73 2.40
N SER A 334 -10.49 -22.79 3.70
CA SER A 334 -11.19 -21.72 4.43
C SER A 334 -10.41 -20.40 4.40
N ILE A 335 -9.07 -20.47 4.51
CA ILE A 335 -8.19 -19.28 4.38
C ILE A 335 -8.34 -18.67 2.98
N ALA A 336 -8.25 -19.50 1.93
CA ALA A 336 -8.40 -19.03 0.56
C ALA A 336 -9.78 -18.44 0.30
N GLN A 337 -10.85 -19.07 0.80
CA GLN A 337 -12.20 -18.56 0.69
C GLN A 337 -12.37 -17.21 1.41
N PHE A 338 -11.71 -17.03 2.55
CA PHE A 338 -11.70 -15.76 3.25
C PHE A 338 -11.07 -14.64 2.42
N ALA A 339 -9.96 -14.93 1.72
CA ALA A 339 -9.27 -13.96 0.86
C ALA A 339 -10.14 -13.44 -0.30
N LEU A 340 -11.13 -14.21 -0.77
CA LEU A 340 -12.07 -13.78 -1.82
C LEU A 340 -12.88 -12.53 -1.44
N LYS A 341 -13.01 -12.21 -0.15
CA LYS A 341 -13.65 -10.96 0.31
C LYS A 341 -12.89 -9.70 -0.10
N PHE A 342 -11.64 -9.85 -0.49
CA PHE A 342 -10.71 -8.79 -0.92
C PHE A 342 -10.39 -8.89 -2.41
N ASP A 343 -11.10 -9.78 -3.13
CA ASP A 343 -10.91 -9.95 -4.56
C ASP A 343 -11.15 -8.65 -5.33
N ARG A 344 -10.46 -8.52 -6.44
CA ARG A 344 -10.59 -7.36 -7.34
C ARG A 344 -12.03 -7.09 -7.73
N SER A 345 -12.83 -8.11 -8.01
CA SER A 345 -14.25 -7.97 -8.36
C SER A 345 -15.07 -7.34 -7.23
N VAL A 346 -14.76 -7.64 -5.97
CA VAL A 346 -15.40 -7.04 -4.79
C VAL A 346 -15.03 -5.56 -4.67
N PHE A 347 -13.77 -5.21 -4.92
CA PHE A 347 -13.32 -3.81 -4.97
C PHE A 347 -14.07 -3.05 -6.07
N GLU A 348 -14.11 -3.59 -7.29
CA GLU A 348 -14.77 -2.96 -8.43
C GLU A 348 -16.26 -2.72 -8.17
N GLN A 349 -16.95 -3.72 -7.62
CA GLN A 349 -18.34 -3.59 -7.24
C GLN A 349 -18.56 -2.47 -6.22
N LYS A 350 -17.80 -2.45 -5.12
CA LYS A 350 -17.93 -1.45 -4.06
C LYS A 350 -17.63 -0.04 -4.55
N ILE A 351 -16.63 0.14 -5.42
CA ILE A 351 -16.32 1.45 -6.01
C ILE A 351 -17.47 1.94 -6.89
N ARG A 352 -18.04 1.07 -7.76
CA ARG A 352 -19.18 1.44 -8.60
C ARG A 352 -20.42 1.82 -7.76
N GLU A 353 -20.73 1.04 -6.74
CA GLU A 353 -21.85 1.30 -5.83
C GLU A 353 -21.63 2.64 -5.07
N PHE A 354 -20.43 2.86 -4.55
CA PHE A 354 -20.11 4.08 -3.81
C PHE A 354 -20.21 5.33 -4.70
N VAL A 355 -19.64 5.29 -5.90
CA VAL A 355 -19.73 6.39 -6.87
C VAL A 355 -21.19 6.66 -7.25
N ALA A 356 -22.00 5.63 -7.48
CA ALA A 356 -23.41 5.81 -7.81
C ALA A 356 -24.20 6.49 -6.68
N VAL A 357 -23.93 6.13 -5.41
CA VAL A 357 -24.58 6.78 -4.25
C VAL A 357 -24.12 8.22 -4.12
N ALA A 358 -22.82 8.49 -4.16
CA ALA A 358 -22.27 9.84 -4.02
C ALA A 358 -22.80 10.81 -5.09
N MET A 359 -22.93 10.34 -6.34
CA MET A 359 -23.45 11.17 -7.42
C MET A 359 -24.96 11.44 -7.29
N ASN A 360 -25.73 10.52 -6.71
CA ASN A 360 -27.17 10.74 -6.47
C ASN A 360 -27.44 11.72 -5.30
N GLU A 361 -26.54 11.76 -4.30
CA GLU A 361 -26.66 12.69 -3.17
C GLU A 361 -26.28 14.13 -3.54
N HIS A 362 -25.48 14.29 -4.58
CA HIS A 362 -24.97 15.60 -5.03
C HIS A 362 -25.89 16.29 -6.07
N MET A 363 -26.82 15.54 -6.70
CA MET A 363 -27.86 16.04 -7.61
C MET A 363 -29.08 16.59 -6.85
#